data_f05dc043568acab16daafec3f06bb1cb
#
_entry.id   f05dc043568acab16daafec3f06bb1cb
#
_cell.length_a   1.000
_cell.length_b   1.000
_cell.length_c   1.000
_cell.angle_alpha   90.00
_cell.angle_beta   90.00
_cell.angle_gamma   90.00
#
_symmetry.space_group_name_H-M   'P 1'
#
loop_
_entity.id
_entity.type
_entity.pdbx_description
1 polymer ?
#
loop_
_entity_poly.entity_id
_entity_poly.type
_entity_poly.pdbx_seq_one_letter_code
_entity_poly.pdbx_strand_id
1 'polypeptide(L)'
;MLAGRLFVDHFVEKSTFDSKEELLSSEAYRVVLLPIFNDWYWDKYGELAKGPGKDVYCGLVLAYNTPVRILIPATTSRVVEPGKLAKLTFPDRLENYESIEDMLQVKFDLENMSEQERANFLRHATKVVGLIRSVNIDLNMASNLTPEAEKLSKGIWSHMEKAANDILTLTSERASIACWDIHLAVEKTLKVLIADKKGILEHGHNLEKLAEKISDVEPDINEHMFKNLPNDKEAIKLRYAEPIKSITESLSYYHESLEVISVMASKLEHKFGIKNASITLRPAPWAR
;
A
#
# COMPACT_ATOMS: atom_id res chain seq x y z
N MET A 1 17.43 13.99 0.46
CA MET A 1 18.30 15.07 -0.06
C MET A 1 17.84 16.47 0.37
N LEU A 2 16.56 16.83 0.30
CA LEU A 2 16.09 18.17 0.70
C LEU A 2 16.32 18.47 2.19
N ALA A 3 15.96 17.54 3.08
CA ALA A 3 16.13 17.70 4.52
C ALA A 3 17.60 17.87 4.96
N GLY A 4 18.53 17.13 4.35
CA GLY A 4 19.96 17.29 4.62
C GLY A 4 20.52 18.63 4.15
N ARG A 5 20.00 19.15 3.01
CA ARG A 5 20.38 20.46 2.50
C ARG A 5 19.90 21.59 3.40
N LEU A 6 18.64 21.55 3.82
CA LEU A 6 18.05 22.53 4.73
C LEU A 6 18.75 22.53 6.11
N PHE A 7 19.17 21.37 6.59
CA PHE A 7 19.92 21.28 7.84
C PHE A 7 21.32 21.86 7.72
N VAL A 8 22.05 21.57 6.65
CA VAL A 8 23.39 22.13 6.38
C VAL A 8 23.30 23.64 6.21
N ASP A 9 22.29 24.15 5.48
CA ASP A 9 22.07 25.58 5.31
C ASP A 9 21.81 26.27 6.66
N HIS A 10 20.91 25.69 7.47
CA HIS A 10 20.59 26.24 8.78
C HIS A 10 21.77 26.15 9.78
N PHE A 11 22.61 25.11 9.67
CA PHE A 11 23.77 24.95 10.49
C PHE A 11 24.87 25.95 10.14
N VAL A 12 25.08 26.22 8.85
CA VAL A 12 26.02 27.24 8.38
C VAL A 12 25.58 28.63 8.85
N GLU A 13 24.29 28.96 8.77
CA GLU A 13 23.76 30.25 9.27
C GLU A 13 23.98 30.50 10.76
N LYS A 14 24.08 29.44 11.58
CA LYS A 14 24.26 29.53 13.03
C LYS A 14 25.66 29.17 13.53
N SER A 15 26.55 28.82 12.64
CA SER A 15 27.93 28.41 12.97
C SER A 15 28.94 29.52 12.65
N THR A 16 30.19 29.29 13.03
CA THR A 16 31.34 30.16 12.73
C THR A 16 31.96 29.90 11.37
N PHE A 17 31.32 29.12 10.51
CA PHE A 17 31.83 28.80 9.17
C PHE A 17 31.29 29.81 8.14
N ASP A 18 32.18 30.35 7.33
CA ASP A 18 31.87 31.35 6.32
C ASP A 18 31.22 30.76 5.06
N SER A 19 31.35 29.44 4.84
CA SER A 19 30.79 28.75 3.68
C SER A 19 30.46 27.27 3.97
N LYS A 20 29.64 26.68 3.10
CA LYS A 20 29.34 25.24 3.13
C LYS A 20 30.58 24.40 2.85
N GLU A 21 31.40 24.82 1.93
CA GLU A 21 32.64 24.15 1.53
C GLU A 21 33.62 24.09 2.70
N GLU A 22 33.69 25.15 3.48
CA GLU A 22 34.54 25.22 4.67
C GLU A 22 34.01 24.27 5.75
N LEU A 23 32.70 24.30 6.04
CA LEU A 23 32.07 23.35 6.96
C LEU A 23 32.33 21.91 6.53
N LEU A 24 32.06 21.55 5.28
CA LEU A 24 32.14 20.17 4.76
C LEU A 24 33.63 19.67 4.74
N SER A 25 34.58 20.56 4.68
CA SER A 25 36.04 20.24 4.72
C SER A 25 36.59 20.19 6.16
N SER A 26 35.82 20.70 7.14
CA SER A 26 36.30 20.79 8.54
C SER A 26 36.39 19.40 9.19
N GLU A 27 37.31 19.28 10.14
CA GLU A 27 37.48 18.07 10.96
C GLU A 27 36.23 17.84 11.85
N ALA A 28 35.66 18.91 12.38
CA ALA A 28 34.43 18.86 13.17
C ALA A 28 33.26 18.24 12.39
N TYR A 29 33.13 18.57 11.11
CA TYR A 29 32.11 17.95 10.26
C TYR A 29 32.39 16.46 10.08
N ARG A 30 33.62 16.09 9.72
CA ARG A 30 33.97 14.68 9.44
C ARG A 30 33.87 13.77 10.66
N VAL A 31 34.31 14.26 11.83
CA VAL A 31 34.43 13.43 13.04
C VAL A 31 33.12 13.42 13.86
N VAL A 32 32.36 14.51 13.85
CA VAL A 32 31.15 14.64 14.69
C VAL A 32 29.87 14.57 13.87
N LEU A 33 29.71 15.47 12.88
CA LEU A 33 28.43 15.60 12.18
C LEU A 33 28.19 14.47 11.19
N LEU A 34 29.20 14.06 10.45
CA LEU A 34 29.07 13.03 9.43
C LEU A 34 28.67 11.65 9.99
N PRO A 35 29.22 11.17 11.10
CA PRO A 35 28.73 9.95 11.74
C PRO A 35 27.27 10.06 12.18
N ILE A 36 26.87 11.17 12.82
CA ILE A 36 25.48 11.40 13.25
C ILE A 36 24.53 11.37 12.04
N PHE A 37 24.89 12.00 10.93
CA PHE A 37 24.10 11.96 9.70
C PHE A 37 24.05 10.58 9.08
N ASN A 38 25.16 9.86 9.07
CA ASN A 38 25.21 8.49 8.55
C ASN A 38 24.35 7.56 9.39
N ASP A 39 24.41 7.64 10.71
CA ASP A 39 23.60 6.83 11.61
C ASP A 39 22.12 7.16 11.46
N TRP A 40 21.76 8.44 11.43
CA TRP A 40 20.38 8.86 11.20
C TRP A 40 19.86 8.44 9.82
N TYR A 41 20.67 8.63 8.78
CA TYR A 41 20.30 8.23 7.42
C TYR A 41 20.18 6.72 7.32
N TRP A 42 21.04 5.98 8.00
CA TRP A 42 21.04 4.53 8.04
C TRP A 42 19.82 4.00 8.83
N ASP A 43 19.48 4.61 9.96
CA ASP A 43 18.30 4.29 10.73
C ASP A 43 17.00 4.54 9.94
N LYS A 44 16.95 5.60 9.15
CA LYS A 44 15.74 5.97 8.40
C LYS A 44 15.62 5.28 7.05
N TYR A 45 16.73 5.06 6.37
CA TYR A 45 16.74 4.66 4.97
C TYR A 45 17.66 3.46 4.68
N GLY A 46 18.50 3.03 5.60
CA GLY A 46 19.44 1.94 5.39
C GLY A 46 18.76 0.61 5.07
N GLU A 47 17.63 0.34 5.70
CA GLU A 47 16.81 -0.82 5.40
C GLU A 47 16.15 -0.73 4.01
N LEU A 48 15.78 0.48 3.56
CA LEU A 48 15.28 0.72 2.21
C LEU A 48 16.35 0.47 1.14
N ALA A 49 17.62 0.66 1.49
CA ALA A 49 18.75 0.37 0.60
C ALA A 49 19.14 -1.12 0.59
N LYS A 50 18.73 -1.89 1.61
CA LYS A 50 19.06 -3.31 1.78
C LYS A 50 17.98 -4.28 1.33
N GLY A 51 16.75 -3.84 1.19
CA GLY A 51 15.63 -4.73 0.88
C GLY A 51 14.35 -3.98 0.52
N PRO A 52 13.26 -4.69 0.26
CA PRO A 52 11.96 -4.07 0.09
C PRO A 52 11.61 -3.23 1.33
N GLY A 53 10.96 -2.10 1.11
CA GLY A 53 10.59 -1.14 2.16
C GLY A 53 9.87 -1.80 3.34
N LYS A 54 9.89 -1.15 4.51
CA LYS A 54 9.24 -1.65 5.74
C LYS A 54 7.73 -1.81 5.57
N ASP A 55 7.12 -1.08 4.65
CA ASP A 55 5.70 -1.14 4.38
C ASP A 55 5.43 -2.36 3.49
N VAL A 56 4.97 -3.42 4.13
CA VAL A 56 4.58 -4.67 3.49
C VAL A 56 3.09 -4.87 3.69
N TYR A 57 2.37 -5.02 2.60
CA TYR A 57 0.93 -5.25 2.61
C TYR A 57 0.62 -6.74 2.49
N CYS A 58 -0.48 -7.14 3.11
CA CYS A 58 -0.97 -8.51 3.03
C CYS A 58 -1.95 -8.63 1.86
N GLY A 59 -1.65 -9.53 0.92
CA GLY A 59 -2.58 -9.97 -0.11
C GLY A 59 -3.00 -11.41 0.12
N LEU A 60 -4.21 -11.78 -0.33
CA LEU A 60 -4.70 -13.15 -0.34
C LEU A 60 -4.82 -13.66 -1.75
N VAL A 61 -4.39 -14.89 -1.96
CA VAL A 61 -4.55 -15.64 -3.21
C VAL A 61 -4.96 -17.08 -2.90
N LEU A 62 -5.51 -17.77 -3.89
CA LEU A 62 -5.93 -19.17 -3.73
C LEU A 62 -4.85 -20.09 -4.29
N ALA A 63 -4.34 -21.00 -3.46
CA ALA A 63 -3.46 -22.09 -3.86
C ALA A 63 -4.03 -23.43 -3.33
N TYR A 64 -4.14 -24.46 -4.19
CA TYR A 64 -4.70 -25.74 -3.80
C TYR A 64 -6.06 -25.64 -3.07
N ASN A 65 -6.95 -24.77 -3.57
CA ASN A 65 -8.24 -24.45 -2.95
C ASN A 65 -8.15 -23.88 -1.50
N THR A 66 -6.98 -23.42 -1.09
CA THR A 66 -6.75 -22.84 0.24
C THR A 66 -6.26 -21.38 0.09
N PRO A 67 -6.80 -20.42 0.84
CA PRO A 67 -6.26 -19.07 0.89
C PRO A 67 -4.82 -19.08 1.43
N VAL A 68 -3.94 -18.41 0.72
CA VAL A 68 -2.54 -18.22 1.15
C VAL A 68 -2.20 -16.75 1.15
N ARG A 69 -1.32 -16.35 2.04
CA ARG A 69 -0.86 -14.97 2.18
C ARG A 69 0.34 -14.72 1.29
N ILE A 70 0.29 -13.59 0.57
CA ILE A 70 1.45 -12.98 -0.07
C ILE A 70 1.79 -11.67 0.65
N LEU A 71 3.08 -11.46 0.85
CA LEU A 71 3.65 -10.26 1.48
C LEU A 71 4.17 -9.34 0.38
N ILE A 72 3.49 -8.23 0.16
CA ILE A 72 3.69 -7.34 -0.98
C ILE A 72 4.42 -6.08 -0.52
N PRO A 73 5.71 -5.90 -0.88
CA PRO A 73 6.42 -4.67 -0.56
C PRO A 73 5.83 -3.49 -1.32
N ALA A 74 5.64 -2.36 -0.63
CA ALA A 74 5.17 -1.11 -1.25
C ALA A 74 6.18 -0.52 -2.25
N THR A 75 7.46 -0.76 -1.99
CA THR A 75 8.56 -0.30 -2.85
C THR A 75 9.49 -1.46 -3.14
N THR A 76 10.21 -1.36 -4.26
CA THR A 76 11.27 -2.31 -4.61
C THR A 76 12.61 -1.61 -4.73
N SER A 77 13.68 -2.30 -4.38
CA SER A 77 15.02 -1.77 -4.58
C SER A 77 15.85 -2.74 -5.43
N ARG A 78 16.62 -2.18 -6.36
CA ARG A 78 17.55 -2.94 -7.20
C ARG A 78 18.92 -2.32 -7.13
N VAL A 79 19.91 -3.11 -6.76
CA VAL A 79 21.33 -2.73 -6.89
C VAL A 79 21.68 -2.73 -8.38
N VAL A 80 22.10 -1.58 -8.89
CA VAL A 80 22.54 -1.43 -10.29
C VAL A 80 24.05 -1.64 -10.38
N GLU A 81 24.79 -0.98 -9.48
CA GLU A 81 26.24 -1.18 -9.30
C GLU A 81 26.52 -1.37 -7.82
N PRO A 82 27.05 -2.54 -7.40
CA PRO A 82 27.36 -2.79 -6.00
C PRO A 82 28.23 -1.69 -5.37
N GLY A 83 27.81 -1.16 -4.23
CA GLY A 83 28.49 -0.09 -3.51
C GLY A 83 28.47 1.30 -4.17
N LYS A 84 27.80 1.46 -5.33
CA LYS A 84 27.80 2.74 -6.06
C LYS A 84 26.40 3.25 -6.40
N LEU A 85 25.49 2.36 -6.78
CA LEU A 85 24.22 2.74 -7.33
C LEU A 85 23.12 1.73 -7.01
N ALA A 86 22.03 2.19 -6.42
CA ALA A 86 20.79 1.44 -6.31
C ALA A 86 19.61 2.27 -6.84
N LYS A 87 18.57 1.60 -7.30
CA LYS A 87 17.30 2.20 -7.66
C LYS A 87 16.23 1.77 -6.66
N LEU A 88 15.54 2.74 -6.10
CA LEU A 88 14.29 2.54 -5.35
C LEU A 88 13.13 2.86 -6.30
N THR A 89 12.21 1.94 -6.49
CA THR A 89 11.06 2.10 -7.38
C THR A 89 9.75 2.02 -6.57
N PHE A 90 8.74 2.78 -6.99
CA PHE A 90 7.37 2.75 -6.50
C PHE A 90 6.49 2.05 -7.55
N PRO A 91 6.49 0.71 -7.61
CA PRO A 91 5.82 -0.01 -8.67
C PRO A 91 4.31 -0.09 -8.40
N ASP A 92 3.49 0.06 -9.46
CA ASP A 92 2.06 -0.21 -9.44
C ASP A 92 1.71 -1.63 -9.92
N ARG A 93 2.73 -2.45 -10.20
CA ARG A 93 2.63 -3.82 -10.71
C ARG A 93 3.77 -4.68 -10.19
N LEU A 94 3.72 -5.98 -10.52
CA LEU A 94 4.86 -6.87 -10.34
C LEU A 94 5.95 -6.51 -11.36
N GLU A 95 7.17 -6.25 -10.89
CA GLU A 95 8.31 -5.97 -11.75
C GLU A 95 8.96 -7.25 -12.27
N ASN A 96 9.65 -7.18 -13.41
CA ASN A 96 10.22 -8.36 -14.09
C ASN A 96 11.32 -9.08 -13.28
N TYR A 97 11.89 -8.41 -12.29
CA TYR A 97 12.92 -8.96 -11.40
C TYR A 97 12.37 -9.44 -10.06
N GLU A 98 11.06 -9.39 -9.87
CA GLU A 98 10.38 -9.90 -8.68
C GLU A 98 9.76 -11.27 -8.97
N SER A 99 9.67 -12.09 -7.94
CA SER A 99 8.99 -13.38 -8.00
C SER A 99 7.84 -13.43 -7.00
N ILE A 100 6.72 -13.99 -7.41
CA ILE A 100 5.59 -14.29 -6.51
C ILE A 100 6.01 -15.29 -5.41
N GLU A 101 6.89 -16.21 -5.74
CA GLU A 101 7.43 -17.20 -4.79
C GLU A 101 8.16 -16.51 -3.63
N ASP A 102 8.84 -15.40 -3.88
CA ASP A 102 9.53 -14.63 -2.84
C ASP A 102 8.56 -13.89 -1.92
N MET A 103 7.37 -13.57 -2.43
CA MET A 103 6.31 -12.91 -1.68
C MET A 103 5.45 -13.88 -0.84
N LEU A 104 5.54 -15.19 -1.07
CA LEU A 104 4.79 -16.17 -0.29
C LEU A 104 5.25 -16.18 1.16
N GLN A 105 4.32 -15.98 2.10
CA GLN A 105 4.63 -16.10 3.54
C GLN A 105 4.97 -17.54 3.91
N VAL A 106 4.24 -18.51 3.37
CA VAL A 106 4.52 -19.93 3.53
C VAL A 106 5.01 -20.45 2.19
N LYS A 107 6.24 -20.93 2.17
CA LYS A 107 6.83 -21.50 0.95
C LYS A 107 6.19 -22.86 0.67
N PHE A 108 5.73 -23.04 -0.53
CA PHE A 108 5.29 -24.32 -1.08
C PHE A 108 5.79 -24.42 -2.53
N ASP A 109 5.89 -25.65 -3.00
CA ASP A 109 6.42 -25.91 -4.32
C ASP A 109 5.34 -25.71 -5.39
N LEU A 110 5.51 -24.69 -6.22
CA LEU A 110 4.63 -24.41 -7.36
C LEU A 110 4.81 -25.43 -8.50
N GLU A 111 5.93 -26.18 -8.52
CA GLU A 111 6.16 -27.20 -9.55
C GLU A 111 5.24 -28.41 -9.36
N ASN A 112 4.73 -28.63 -8.15
CA ASN A 112 3.73 -29.67 -7.87
C ASN A 112 2.31 -29.31 -8.35
N MET A 113 2.07 -28.07 -8.79
CA MET A 113 0.81 -27.69 -9.43
C MET A 113 0.78 -28.17 -10.88
N SER A 114 -0.41 -28.49 -11.36
CA SER A 114 -0.60 -28.62 -12.81
C SER A 114 -0.25 -27.28 -13.49
N GLU A 115 0.20 -27.33 -14.74
CA GLU A 115 0.56 -26.14 -15.53
C GLU A 115 -0.57 -25.08 -15.53
N GLN A 116 -1.82 -25.55 -15.68
CA GLN A 116 -2.99 -24.66 -15.67
C GLN A 116 -3.24 -24.02 -14.30
N GLU A 117 -3.10 -24.76 -13.21
CA GLU A 117 -3.28 -24.24 -11.85
C GLU A 117 -2.19 -23.23 -11.52
N ARG A 118 -0.94 -23.55 -11.86
CA ARG A 118 0.20 -22.65 -11.69
C ARG A 118 0.02 -21.35 -12.46
N ALA A 119 -0.36 -21.42 -13.74
CA ALA A 119 -0.62 -20.24 -14.56
C ALA A 119 -1.76 -19.38 -13.99
N ASN A 120 -2.84 -20.01 -13.51
CA ASN A 120 -3.95 -19.31 -12.87
C ASN A 120 -3.52 -18.64 -11.56
N PHE A 121 -2.76 -19.35 -10.71
CA PHE A 121 -2.23 -18.82 -9.46
C PHE A 121 -1.33 -17.60 -9.71
N LEU A 122 -0.34 -17.71 -10.59
CA LEU A 122 0.59 -16.63 -10.90
C LEU A 122 -0.13 -15.41 -11.48
N ARG A 123 -1.07 -15.62 -12.40
CA ARG A 123 -1.88 -14.52 -12.97
C ARG A 123 -2.69 -13.80 -11.89
N HIS A 124 -3.32 -14.55 -10.99
CA HIS A 124 -4.14 -13.98 -9.92
C HIS A 124 -3.26 -13.26 -8.89
N ALA A 125 -2.15 -13.86 -8.47
CA ALA A 125 -1.20 -13.23 -7.56
C ALA A 125 -0.62 -11.94 -8.15
N THR A 126 -0.24 -11.93 -9.42
CA THR A 126 0.24 -10.73 -10.13
C THR A 126 -0.81 -9.62 -10.13
N LYS A 127 -2.09 -9.96 -10.36
CA LYS A 127 -3.21 -9.01 -10.28
C LYS A 127 -3.33 -8.41 -8.88
N VAL A 128 -3.33 -9.24 -7.84
CA VAL A 128 -3.43 -8.80 -6.44
C VAL A 128 -2.27 -7.87 -6.06
N VAL A 129 -1.04 -8.21 -6.46
CA VAL A 129 0.14 -7.34 -6.26
C VAL A 129 -0.07 -5.96 -6.88
N GLY A 130 -0.51 -5.91 -8.15
CA GLY A 130 -0.76 -4.66 -8.84
C GLY A 130 -1.84 -3.82 -8.17
N LEU A 131 -2.98 -4.42 -7.82
CA LEU A 131 -4.09 -3.73 -7.15
C LEU A 131 -3.64 -3.12 -5.80
N ILE A 132 -2.96 -3.90 -4.95
CA ILE A 132 -2.51 -3.43 -3.63
C ILE A 132 -1.51 -2.28 -3.78
N ARG A 133 -0.54 -2.40 -4.68
CA ARG A 133 0.45 -1.34 -4.92
C ARG A 133 -0.19 -0.07 -5.47
N SER A 134 -1.08 -0.19 -6.45
CA SER A 134 -1.80 0.96 -7.00
C SER A 134 -2.61 1.67 -5.93
N VAL A 135 -3.43 0.94 -5.18
CA VAL A 135 -4.23 1.51 -4.08
C VAL A 135 -3.35 2.22 -3.05
N ASN A 136 -2.23 1.59 -2.67
CA ASN A 136 -1.31 2.21 -1.71
C ASN A 136 -0.74 3.54 -2.23
N ILE A 137 -0.32 3.58 -3.48
CA ILE A 137 0.20 4.82 -4.09
C ILE A 137 -0.89 5.87 -4.16
N ASP A 138 -2.08 5.52 -4.66
CA ASP A 138 -3.18 6.45 -4.84
C ASP A 138 -3.63 7.07 -3.50
N LEU A 139 -3.80 6.26 -2.46
CA LEU A 139 -4.17 6.75 -1.12
C LEU A 139 -3.09 7.64 -0.48
N ASN A 140 -1.81 7.30 -0.64
CA ASN A 140 -0.71 8.09 -0.06
C ASN A 140 -0.41 9.38 -0.83
N MET A 141 -0.78 9.46 -2.10
CA MET A 141 -0.55 10.63 -2.96
C MET A 141 -1.77 11.55 -3.06
N ALA A 142 -2.90 11.18 -2.46
CA ALA A 142 -4.09 12.01 -2.43
C ALA A 142 -3.78 13.41 -1.86
N SER A 143 -4.27 14.47 -2.53
CA SER A 143 -3.85 15.85 -2.27
C SER A 143 -4.86 16.70 -1.54
N ASN A 144 -6.15 16.40 -1.68
CA ASN A 144 -7.24 17.26 -1.21
C ASN A 144 -7.95 16.72 0.02
N LEU A 145 -7.34 15.77 0.75
CA LEU A 145 -7.96 15.18 1.91
C LEU A 145 -7.93 16.11 3.12
N THR A 146 -9.08 16.26 3.78
CA THR A 146 -9.13 16.84 5.12
C THR A 146 -8.43 15.91 6.13
N PRO A 147 -8.02 16.39 7.32
CA PRO A 147 -7.40 15.55 8.34
C PRO A 147 -8.27 14.33 8.73
N GLU A 148 -9.58 14.48 8.73
CA GLU A 148 -10.53 13.39 9.02
C GLU A 148 -10.56 12.36 7.89
N ALA A 149 -10.59 12.80 6.63
CA ALA A 149 -10.53 11.92 5.46
C ALA A 149 -9.18 11.20 5.35
N GLU A 150 -8.07 11.86 5.68
CA GLU A 150 -6.75 11.24 5.76
C GLU A 150 -6.71 10.13 6.84
N LYS A 151 -7.35 10.37 7.99
CA LYS A 151 -7.48 9.34 9.03
C LYS A 151 -8.31 8.15 8.56
N LEU A 152 -9.39 8.39 7.79
CA LEU A 152 -10.18 7.31 7.19
C LEU A 152 -9.36 6.51 6.19
N SER A 153 -8.57 7.18 5.31
CA SER A 153 -7.75 6.50 4.30
C SER A 153 -6.75 5.52 4.91
N LYS A 154 -6.10 5.91 6.01
CA LYS A 154 -5.19 5.02 6.77
C LYS A 154 -5.90 3.79 7.35
N GLY A 155 -7.20 3.91 7.65
CA GLY A 155 -8.00 2.80 8.17
C GLY A 155 -8.43 1.77 7.13
N ILE A 156 -8.31 2.05 5.84
CA ILE A 156 -8.71 1.13 4.76
C ILE A 156 -7.86 -0.15 4.83
N TRP A 157 -6.54 0.01 4.86
CA TRP A 157 -5.62 -1.14 4.96
C TRP A 157 -5.78 -1.92 6.26
N SER A 158 -6.05 -1.25 7.38
CA SER A 158 -6.29 -1.93 8.67
C SER A 158 -7.47 -2.91 8.59
N HIS A 159 -8.55 -2.53 7.88
CA HIS A 159 -9.68 -3.43 7.68
C HIS A 159 -9.38 -4.54 6.68
N MET A 160 -8.71 -4.25 5.56
CA MET A 160 -8.31 -5.27 4.59
C MET A 160 -7.34 -6.29 5.20
N GLU A 161 -6.39 -5.86 6.01
CA GLU A 161 -5.46 -6.75 6.70
C GLU A 161 -6.15 -7.60 7.75
N LYS A 162 -7.07 -7.01 8.53
CA LYS A 162 -7.87 -7.75 9.51
C LYS A 162 -8.72 -8.81 8.82
N ALA A 163 -9.39 -8.45 7.72
CA ALA A 163 -10.17 -9.39 6.92
C ALA A 163 -9.31 -10.54 6.38
N ALA A 164 -8.12 -10.22 5.87
CA ALA A 164 -7.18 -11.23 5.40
C ALA A 164 -6.76 -12.19 6.52
N ASN A 165 -6.46 -11.66 7.72
CA ASN A 165 -6.14 -12.48 8.89
C ASN A 165 -7.30 -13.40 9.30
N ASP A 166 -8.53 -12.88 9.30
CA ASP A 166 -9.71 -13.66 9.64
C ASP A 166 -10.01 -14.78 8.64
N ILE A 167 -9.88 -14.53 7.32
CA ILE A 167 -10.02 -15.56 6.28
C ILE A 167 -8.96 -16.66 6.42
N LEU A 168 -7.73 -16.30 6.75
CA LEU A 168 -6.61 -17.24 6.93
C LEU A 168 -6.75 -18.13 8.16
N THR A 169 -7.70 -17.88 9.06
CA THR A 169 -8.01 -18.83 10.14
C THR A 169 -8.66 -20.13 9.63
N LEU A 170 -9.16 -20.11 8.39
CA LEU A 170 -9.85 -21.22 7.73
C LEU A 170 -11.12 -21.68 8.47
N THR A 171 -11.74 -20.79 9.25
CA THR A 171 -13.03 -21.03 9.90
C THR A 171 -14.11 -20.18 9.26
N SER A 172 -15.28 -20.77 8.97
CA SER A 172 -16.38 -20.06 8.31
C SER A 172 -16.92 -18.90 9.12
N GLU A 173 -16.89 -18.98 10.45
CA GLU A 173 -17.30 -17.90 11.35
C GLU A 173 -16.40 -16.67 11.19
N ARG A 174 -15.08 -16.87 11.26
CA ARG A 174 -14.10 -15.78 11.09
C ARG A 174 -14.13 -15.22 9.67
N ALA A 175 -14.24 -16.09 8.67
CA ALA A 175 -14.38 -15.68 7.27
C ALA A 175 -15.65 -14.83 7.05
N SER A 176 -16.76 -15.15 7.74
CA SER A 176 -17.97 -14.33 7.71
C SER A 176 -17.74 -12.95 8.34
N ILE A 177 -17.07 -12.89 9.50
CA ILE A 177 -16.71 -11.62 10.14
C ILE A 177 -15.77 -10.79 9.24
N ALA A 178 -14.87 -11.42 8.50
CA ALA A 178 -14.01 -10.75 7.55
C ALA A 178 -14.81 -9.94 6.51
N CYS A 179 -15.97 -10.43 6.07
CA CYS A 179 -16.83 -9.72 5.13
C CYS A 179 -17.34 -8.37 5.68
N TRP A 180 -17.52 -8.24 6.98
CA TRP A 180 -17.80 -6.96 7.63
C TRP A 180 -16.63 -5.98 7.52
N ASP A 181 -15.40 -6.42 7.80
CA ASP A 181 -14.21 -5.55 7.67
C ASP A 181 -13.97 -5.16 6.21
N ILE A 182 -14.19 -6.06 5.27
CA ILE A 182 -14.16 -5.78 3.83
C ILE A 182 -15.16 -4.67 3.46
N HIS A 183 -16.41 -4.79 3.91
CA HIS A 183 -17.44 -3.77 3.69
C HIS A 183 -17.00 -2.39 4.25
N LEU A 184 -16.43 -2.35 5.46
CA LEU A 184 -15.90 -1.12 6.05
C LEU A 184 -14.73 -0.52 5.25
N ALA A 185 -13.88 -1.33 4.65
CA ALA A 185 -12.81 -0.85 3.80
C ALA A 185 -13.35 -0.16 2.55
N VAL A 186 -14.33 -0.77 1.88
CA VAL A 186 -15.02 -0.20 0.71
C VAL A 186 -15.75 1.10 1.08
N GLU A 187 -16.51 1.10 2.17
CA GLU A 187 -17.22 2.27 2.69
C GLU A 187 -16.26 3.44 2.96
N LYS A 188 -15.16 3.19 3.65
CA LYS A 188 -14.16 4.20 3.93
C LYS A 188 -13.54 4.78 2.65
N THR A 189 -13.24 3.93 1.67
CA THR A 189 -12.69 4.39 0.39
C THR A 189 -13.67 5.30 -0.33
N LEU A 190 -14.94 4.95 -0.36
CA LEU A 190 -15.98 5.76 -0.98
C LEU A 190 -16.15 7.11 -0.26
N LYS A 191 -16.12 7.13 1.07
CA LYS A 191 -16.15 8.37 1.86
C LYS A 191 -14.92 9.25 1.64
N VAL A 192 -13.74 8.64 1.50
CA VAL A 192 -12.51 9.37 1.16
C VAL A 192 -12.63 10.01 -0.22
N LEU A 193 -13.17 9.27 -1.21
CA LEU A 193 -13.39 9.80 -2.55
C LEU A 193 -14.40 10.97 -2.55
N ILE A 194 -15.51 10.84 -1.81
CA ILE A 194 -16.49 11.93 -1.69
C ILE A 194 -15.84 13.16 -1.05
N ALA A 195 -15.03 12.97 -0.01
CA ALA A 195 -14.32 14.07 0.65
C ALA A 195 -13.31 14.74 -0.29
N ASP A 196 -12.58 13.98 -1.09
CA ASP A 196 -11.65 14.48 -2.10
C ASP A 196 -12.34 15.35 -3.17
N LYS A 197 -13.48 14.86 -3.69
CA LYS A 197 -14.18 15.52 -4.81
C LYS A 197 -15.12 16.63 -4.38
N LYS A 198 -15.72 16.55 -3.20
CA LYS A 198 -16.77 17.49 -2.74
C LYS A 198 -16.37 18.29 -1.50
N GLY A 199 -15.24 17.97 -0.87
CA GLY A 199 -14.77 18.67 0.34
C GLY A 199 -15.63 18.39 1.59
N ILE A 200 -16.52 17.38 1.56
CA ILE A 200 -17.42 17.04 2.67
C ILE A 200 -17.21 15.59 3.09
N LEU A 201 -17.21 15.36 4.40
CA LEU A 201 -17.13 14.01 4.94
C LEU A 201 -18.56 13.46 5.16
N GLU A 202 -18.90 12.42 4.41
CA GLU A 202 -20.21 11.80 4.48
C GLU A 202 -20.36 10.83 5.64
N HIS A 203 -21.60 10.76 6.14
CA HIS A 203 -22.00 9.82 7.18
C HIS A 203 -22.93 8.73 6.61
N GLY A 204 -23.05 7.60 7.30
CA GLY A 204 -23.86 6.45 6.87
C GLY A 204 -23.02 5.28 6.42
N HIS A 205 -23.65 4.14 6.16
CA HIS A 205 -23.01 2.86 5.87
C HIS A 205 -23.53 2.20 4.59
N ASN A 206 -24.54 2.80 3.95
CA ASN A 206 -25.13 2.26 2.73
C ASN A 206 -24.31 2.69 1.52
N LEU A 207 -23.64 1.72 0.85
CA LEU A 207 -22.75 1.96 -0.26
C LEU A 207 -23.44 2.58 -1.47
N GLU A 208 -24.67 2.12 -1.78
CA GLU A 208 -25.45 2.63 -2.90
C GLU A 208 -25.78 4.12 -2.72
N LYS A 209 -26.28 4.50 -1.52
CA LYS A 209 -26.56 5.90 -1.18
C LYS A 209 -25.32 6.79 -1.17
N LEU A 210 -24.18 6.24 -0.77
CA LEU A 210 -22.91 6.97 -0.84
C LEU A 210 -22.45 7.14 -2.30
N ALA A 211 -22.65 6.12 -3.15
CA ALA A 211 -22.34 6.20 -4.57
C ALA A 211 -23.24 7.23 -5.29
N GLU A 212 -24.53 7.29 -4.98
CA GLU A 212 -25.43 8.32 -5.51
C GLU A 212 -24.92 9.74 -5.24
N LYS A 213 -24.27 9.96 -4.10
CA LYS A 213 -23.73 11.28 -3.73
C LYS A 213 -22.53 11.73 -4.54
N ILE A 214 -21.84 10.82 -5.24
CA ILE A 214 -20.65 11.13 -6.05
C ILE A 214 -20.91 10.96 -7.55
N SER A 215 -22.04 10.36 -7.94
CA SER A 215 -22.35 10.00 -9.32
C SER A 215 -22.41 11.17 -10.30
N ASP A 216 -22.65 12.38 -9.82
CA ASP A 216 -22.63 13.62 -10.62
C ASP A 216 -21.19 14.04 -11.04
N VAL A 217 -20.18 13.67 -10.26
CA VAL A 217 -18.76 13.99 -10.50
C VAL A 217 -18.02 12.79 -11.06
N GLU A 218 -18.32 11.59 -10.53
CA GLU A 218 -17.70 10.31 -10.92
C GLU A 218 -18.80 9.31 -11.32
N PRO A 219 -19.38 9.40 -12.53
CA PRO A 219 -20.51 8.56 -12.96
C PRO A 219 -20.17 7.06 -13.05
N ASP A 220 -18.89 6.73 -13.17
CA ASP A 220 -18.42 5.34 -13.15
C ASP A 220 -18.59 4.69 -11.78
N ILE A 221 -18.68 5.51 -10.71
CA ILE A 221 -18.90 5.06 -9.34
C ILE A 221 -20.43 5.00 -9.08
N ASN A 222 -21.02 3.85 -9.37
CA ASN A 222 -22.45 3.65 -9.29
C ASN A 222 -22.79 2.34 -8.55
N GLU A 223 -24.08 2.11 -8.30
CA GLU A 223 -24.58 0.96 -7.54
C GLU A 223 -24.14 -0.41 -8.10
N HIS A 224 -23.94 -0.50 -9.43
CA HIS A 224 -23.52 -1.75 -10.06
C HIS A 224 -22.14 -2.24 -9.63
N MET A 225 -21.27 -1.33 -9.16
CA MET A 225 -19.97 -1.71 -8.62
C MET A 225 -20.08 -2.57 -7.35
N PHE A 226 -21.16 -2.40 -6.60
CA PHE A 226 -21.30 -3.03 -5.27
C PHE A 226 -22.23 -4.24 -5.29
N LYS A 227 -22.79 -4.60 -6.45
CA LYS A 227 -23.84 -5.65 -6.56
C LYS A 227 -23.43 -7.03 -6.03
N ASN A 228 -22.14 -7.35 -6.09
CA ASN A 228 -21.59 -8.63 -5.61
C ASN A 228 -21.10 -8.53 -4.15
N LEU A 229 -21.15 -7.35 -3.54
CA LEU A 229 -20.72 -7.15 -2.16
C LEU A 229 -21.95 -7.22 -1.23
N PRO A 230 -21.77 -7.58 0.05
CA PRO A 230 -22.84 -7.53 1.01
C PRO A 230 -23.45 -6.12 1.09
N ASN A 231 -24.77 -6.02 1.03
CA ASN A 231 -25.41 -4.74 1.32
C ASN A 231 -25.25 -4.39 2.81
N ASP A 232 -25.58 -3.14 3.18
CA ASP A 232 -25.41 -2.62 4.55
C ASP A 232 -26.09 -3.48 5.63
N LYS A 233 -27.30 -4.00 5.36
CA LYS A 233 -28.04 -4.84 6.31
C LYS A 233 -27.39 -6.21 6.48
N GLU A 234 -26.92 -6.81 5.39
CA GLU A 234 -26.20 -8.07 5.43
C GLU A 234 -24.82 -7.88 6.10
N ALA A 235 -24.10 -6.83 5.76
CA ALA A 235 -22.80 -6.52 6.34
C ALA A 235 -22.89 -6.38 7.87
N ILE A 236 -23.92 -5.70 8.40
CA ILE A 236 -24.11 -5.58 9.85
C ILE A 236 -24.32 -6.95 10.51
N LYS A 237 -25.08 -7.86 9.88
CA LYS A 237 -25.28 -9.22 10.39
C LYS A 237 -23.99 -10.05 10.33
N LEU A 238 -23.18 -9.89 9.29
CA LEU A 238 -21.89 -10.57 9.14
C LEU A 238 -20.91 -10.22 10.26
N ARG A 239 -21.04 -9.05 10.89
CA ARG A 239 -20.30 -8.72 12.12
C ARG A 239 -20.47 -9.75 13.23
N TYR A 240 -21.60 -10.44 13.24
CA TYR A 240 -21.96 -11.48 14.20
C TYR A 240 -21.91 -12.88 13.60
N ALA A 241 -21.25 -13.04 12.44
CA ALA A 241 -21.22 -14.26 11.66
C ALA A 241 -22.62 -14.76 11.22
N GLU A 242 -23.53 -13.84 10.91
CA GLU A 242 -24.87 -14.14 10.41
C GLU A 242 -25.13 -13.43 9.06
N PRO A 243 -25.38 -14.16 7.95
CA PRO A 243 -25.28 -15.62 7.80
C PRO A 243 -23.81 -16.09 7.76
N ILE A 244 -23.61 -17.38 7.97
CA ILE A 244 -22.28 -18.01 7.79
C ILE A 244 -21.95 -18.03 6.30
N LYS A 245 -20.77 -17.46 5.96
CA LYS A 245 -20.19 -17.50 4.62
C LYS A 245 -19.08 -18.57 4.56
N SER A 246 -18.96 -19.20 3.42
CA SER A 246 -17.81 -20.06 3.17
C SER A 246 -16.52 -19.23 3.01
N ILE A 247 -15.38 -19.90 3.20
CA ILE A 247 -14.06 -19.29 2.98
C ILE A 247 -13.92 -18.81 1.53
N THR A 248 -14.44 -19.59 0.57
CA THR A 248 -14.39 -19.24 -0.85
C THR A 248 -15.23 -17.99 -1.17
N GLU A 249 -16.43 -17.87 -0.61
CA GLU A 249 -17.25 -16.66 -0.78
C GLU A 249 -16.57 -15.43 -0.16
N SER A 250 -16.03 -15.57 1.04
CA SER A 250 -15.33 -14.47 1.72
C SER A 250 -14.06 -14.05 0.97
N LEU A 251 -13.34 -14.99 0.37
CA LEU A 251 -12.19 -14.70 -0.48
C LEU A 251 -12.62 -14.01 -1.78
N SER A 252 -13.76 -14.40 -2.39
CA SER A 252 -14.32 -13.70 -3.55
C SER A 252 -14.67 -12.25 -3.20
N TYR A 253 -15.34 -12.01 -2.07
CA TYR A 253 -15.61 -10.66 -1.59
C TYR A 253 -14.34 -9.84 -1.37
N TYR A 254 -13.28 -10.46 -0.84
CA TYR A 254 -11.98 -9.80 -0.66
C TYR A 254 -11.41 -9.32 -1.99
N HIS A 255 -11.39 -10.17 -3.03
CA HIS A 255 -10.85 -9.82 -4.34
C HIS A 255 -11.70 -8.77 -5.06
N GLU A 256 -13.02 -8.95 -5.08
CA GLU A 256 -13.94 -7.99 -5.69
C GLU A 256 -13.85 -6.61 -5.02
N SER A 257 -13.77 -6.59 -3.69
CA SER A 257 -13.59 -5.35 -2.94
C SER A 257 -12.27 -4.68 -3.22
N LEU A 258 -11.19 -5.43 -3.36
CA LEU A 258 -9.89 -4.88 -3.72
C LEU A 258 -9.92 -4.21 -5.10
N GLU A 259 -10.65 -4.80 -6.07
CA GLU A 259 -10.86 -4.19 -7.39
C GLU A 259 -11.68 -2.90 -7.28
N VAL A 260 -12.77 -2.91 -6.54
CA VAL A 260 -13.62 -1.74 -6.29
C VAL A 260 -12.83 -0.61 -5.60
N ILE A 261 -12.07 -0.94 -4.54
CA ILE A 261 -11.20 0.00 -3.85
C ILE A 261 -10.17 0.60 -4.81
N SER A 262 -9.57 -0.23 -5.68
CA SER A 262 -8.57 0.24 -6.65
C SER A 262 -9.17 1.22 -7.66
N VAL A 263 -10.37 0.95 -8.17
CA VAL A 263 -11.07 1.89 -9.07
C VAL A 263 -11.36 3.21 -8.37
N MET A 264 -11.90 3.18 -7.14
CA MET A 264 -12.20 4.39 -6.39
C MET A 264 -10.94 5.19 -6.02
N ALA A 265 -9.88 4.51 -5.57
CA ALA A 265 -8.62 5.15 -5.23
C ALA A 265 -7.95 5.82 -6.43
N SER A 266 -8.05 5.23 -7.63
CA SER A 266 -7.49 5.80 -8.85
C SER A 266 -8.16 7.11 -9.29
N LYS A 267 -9.35 7.42 -8.76
CA LYS A 267 -10.09 8.66 -9.03
C LYS A 267 -9.71 9.80 -8.08
N LEU A 268 -8.93 9.54 -7.02
CA LEU A 268 -8.46 10.59 -6.11
C LEU A 268 -7.57 11.60 -6.84
N GLU A 269 -7.62 12.85 -6.41
CA GLU A 269 -6.72 13.87 -6.93
C GLU A 269 -5.33 13.75 -6.30
N HIS A 270 -4.29 13.80 -7.14
CA HIS A 270 -2.92 13.62 -6.73
C HIS A 270 -2.09 14.87 -6.99
N LYS A 271 -1.24 15.25 -6.02
CA LYS A 271 -0.28 16.36 -6.20
C LYS A 271 0.70 16.11 -7.34
N PHE A 272 1.13 14.86 -7.47
CA PHE A 272 2.02 14.40 -8.52
C PHE A 272 1.94 12.87 -8.61
N GLY A 273 2.19 12.34 -9.81
CA GLY A 273 2.22 10.90 -10.03
C GLY A 273 3.58 10.31 -9.68
N ILE A 274 3.58 9.28 -8.82
CA ILE A 274 4.79 8.51 -8.51
C ILE A 274 4.71 7.05 -8.96
N LYS A 275 3.61 6.63 -9.57
CA LYS A 275 3.48 5.27 -10.11
C LYS A 275 4.64 4.98 -11.07
N ASN A 276 5.37 3.90 -10.79
CA ASN A 276 6.59 3.51 -11.52
C ASN A 276 7.73 4.53 -11.49
N ALA A 277 7.65 5.56 -10.65
CA ALA A 277 8.77 6.46 -10.44
C ALA A 277 9.93 5.72 -9.77
N SER A 278 11.15 6.06 -10.18
CA SER A 278 12.37 5.49 -9.60
C SER A 278 13.27 6.60 -9.07
N ILE A 279 13.77 6.40 -7.86
CA ILE A 279 14.76 7.27 -7.24
C ILE A 279 16.11 6.57 -7.29
N THR A 280 17.12 7.26 -7.82
CA THR A 280 18.48 6.77 -7.83
C THR A 280 19.13 7.07 -6.49
N LEU A 281 19.54 6.02 -5.78
CA LEU A 281 20.28 6.10 -4.52
C LEU A 281 21.77 5.93 -4.83
N ARG A 282 22.57 6.91 -4.42
CA ARG A 282 24.05 6.85 -4.48
C ARG A 282 24.60 6.99 -3.08
N PRO A 283 25.71 6.29 -2.74
CA PRO A 283 26.43 6.59 -1.53
C PRO A 283 26.77 8.09 -1.51
N ALA A 284 26.67 8.68 -0.35
CA ALA A 284 27.09 10.06 -0.20
C ALA A 284 28.56 10.21 -0.66
N PRO A 285 28.94 11.31 -1.30
CA PRO A 285 30.31 11.50 -1.81
C PRO A 285 31.41 11.30 -0.76
N TRP A 286 31.07 11.48 0.51
CA TRP A 286 31.95 11.30 1.67
C TRP A 286 31.95 9.87 2.25
N ALA A 287 31.11 8.96 1.74
CA ALA A 287 31.08 7.55 2.17
C ALA A 287 32.04 6.65 1.35
N ARG A 288 32.97 7.25 0.64
CA ARG A 288 34.03 6.56 -0.14
C ARG A 288 35.33 6.46 0.63
#